data_4550c0524967c581bbb7dedc704de320
#
_entry.id   4550c0524967c581bbb7dedc704de320
#
_cell.length_a   1.000
_cell.length_b   1.000
_cell.length_c   1.000
_cell.angle_alpha   90.00
_cell.angle_beta   90.00
_cell.angle_gamma   90.00
#
_symmetry.space_group_name_H-M   'P 1'
#
loop_
_entity.id
_entity.type
_entity.pdbx_description
1 polymer ?
#
loop_
_entity_poly.entity_id
_entity_poly.type
_entity_poly.pdbx_seq_one_letter_code
_entity_poly.pdbx_strand_id
1 'polypeptide(L)'
;AHVRFLLLFLYALQGTVADLRAFAFSNRLRDVGPPLETLPFDDAMNLILKEVGGGSTDYGQAWQDLYDQHWPLIDGRTTVLVLGDGRSNMTNPRLDLFGELAARAKRVVWLSPEGEGRWGTGDSALLQYRPFCTHLGHAATAADLERAIDEALSAYG
;
A
#
# COMPACT_ATOMS: atom_id res chain seq x y z
N ALA A 1 5.18 -2.41 14.57
CA ALA A 1 6.46 -2.80 13.95
C ALA A 1 6.42 -2.66 12.44
N HIS A 2 5.42 -3.22 11.77
CA HIS A 2 5.32 -3.14 10.30
C HIS A 2 5.10 -1.72 9.80
N VAL A 3 4.29 -0.93 10.49
CA VAL A 3 3.96 0.44 10.05
C VAL A 3 5.21 1.31 10.02
N ARG A 4 6.05 1.26 11.08
CA ARG A 4 7.28 2.04 11.13
C ARG A 4 8.22 1.69 9.97
N PHE A 5 8.36 0.40 9.70
CA PHE A 5 9.20 -0.12 8.63
C PHE A 5 8.71 0.36 7.26
N LEU A 6 7.40 0.27 7.02
CA LEU A 6 6.80 0.71 5.76
C LEU A 6 6.95 2.21 5.56
N LEU A 7 6.79 3.00 6.63
CA LEU A 7 6.95 4.45 6.56
C LEU A 7 8.40 4.85 6.27
N LEU A 8 9.37 4.14 6.86
CA LEU A 8 10.78 4.39 6.58
C LEU A 8 11.10 4.12 5.10
N PHE A 9 10.55 3.04 4.57
CA PHE A 9 10.71 2.71 3.17
C PHE A 9 10.11 3.78 2.26
N LEU A 10 8.89 4.24 2.55
CA LEU A 10 8.24 5.31 1.79
C LEU A 10 9.04 6.62 1.86
N TYR A 11 9.57 6.94 3.03
CA TYR A 11 10.39 8.13 3.21
C TYR A 11 11.65 8.07 2.34
N ALA A 12 12.33 6.93 2.31
CA ALA A 12 13.50 6.72 1.48
C ALA A 12 13.15 6.77 -0.02
N LEU A 13 12.03 6.17 -0.40
CA LEU A 13 11.56 6.11 -1.78
C LEU A 13 11.26 7.50 -2.34
N GLN A 14 10.77 8.41 -1.50
CA GLN A 14 10.45 9.78 -1.90
C GLN A 14 11.66 10.56 -2.39
N GLY A 15 12.86 10.19 -1.95
CA GLY A 15 14.10 10.80 -2.44
C GLY A 15 14.58 10.29 -3.78
N THR A 16 13.98 9.20 -4.30
CA THR A 16 14.49 8.50 -5.48
C THR A 16 13.47 8.36 -6.62
N VAL A 17 12.17 8.51 -6.33
CA VAL A 17 11.11 8.33 -7.32
C VAL A 17 10.41 9.66 -7.55
N ALA A 18 10.37 10.11 -8.80
CA ALA A 18 9.60 11.29 -9.19
C ALA A 18 8.11 10.96 -9.21
N ASP A 19 7.27 11.96 -8.94
CA ASP A 19 5.81 11.85 -8.97
C ASP A 19 5.27 10.77 -8.02
N LEU A 20 5.96 10.51 -6.93
CA LEU A 20 5.47 9.61 -5.91
C LEU A 20 4.32 10.25 -5.12
N ARG A 21 3.21 9.53 -5.02
CA ARG A 21 2.10 9.90 -4.13
C ARG A 21 1.98 8.81 -3.08
N ALA A 22 1.97 9.20 -1.83
CA ALA A 22 1.99 8.26 -0.72
C ALA A 22 0.77 8.45 0.18
N PHE A 23 0.16 7.33 0.56
CA PHE A 23 -1.02 7.29 1.42
C PHE A 23 -0.80 6.28 2.53
N ALA A 24 -1.36 6.55 3.70
CA ALA A 24 -1.39 5.60 4.79
C ALA A 24 -2.85 5.43 5.24
N PHE A 25 -3.16 4.27 5.79
CA PHE A 25 -4.52 4.00 6.23
C PHE A 25 -4.56 3.03 7.41
N SER A 26 -5.60 3.17 8.20
CA SER A 26 -6.13 2.14 9.08
C SER A 26 -7.59 1.96 8.71
N ASN A 27 -8.52 2.68 9.31
CA ASN A 27 -9.92 2.67 8.89
C ASN A 27 -10.27 3.77 7.89
N ARG A 28 -9.35 4.73 7.64
CA ARG A 28 -9.50 5.77 6.62
C ARG A 28 -8.15 6.02 5.95
N LEU A 29 -8.22 6.47 4.70
CA LEU A 29 -7.05 6.77 3.89
C LEU A 29 -6.62 8.22 4.12
N ARG A 30 -5.31 8.45 4.30
CA ARG A 30 -4.72 9.78 4.48
C ARG A 30 -3.56 9.97 3.50
N ASP A 31 -3.51 11.13 2.85
CA ASP A 31 -2.35 11.54 2.06
C ASP A 31 -1.21 11.88 3.01
N VAL A 32 -0.13 11.12 2.96
CA VAL A 32 1.04 11.31 3.81
C VAL A 32 2.21 11.94 3.05
N GLY A 33 2.00 12.34 1.81
CA GLY A 33 3.02 13.01 1.01
C GLY A 33 3.56 14.27 1.68
N PRO A 34 2.71 15.23 2.07
CA PRO A 34 3.20 16.47 2.69
C PRO A 34 4.09 16.25 3.92
N PRO A 35 3.71 15.48 4.95
CA PRO A 35 4.63 15.26 6.07
C PRO A 35 5.91 14.52 5.68
N LEU A 36 5.85 13.57 4.76
CA LEU A 36 7.06 12.87 4.31
C LEU A 36 8.00 13.78 3.53
N GLU A 37 7.47 14.76 2.81
CA GLU A 37 8.27 15.70 2.03
C GLU A 37 8.90 16.81 2.88
N THR A 38 8.22 17.24 3.93
CA THR A 38 8.55 18.49 4.63
C THR A 38 9.14 18.29 6.01
N LEU A 39 8.98 17.12 6.64
CA LEU A 39 9.42 16.87 8.00
C LEU A 39 10.56 15.86 8.04
N PRO A 40 11.44 15.92 9.07
CA PRO A 40 12.36 14.83 9.35
C PRO A 40 11.56 13.53 9.58
N PHE A 41 12.17 12.39 9.30
CA PHE A 41 11.46 11.10 9.34
C PHE A 41 10.73 10.84 10.66
N ASP A 42 11.40 11.04 11.80
CA ASP A 42 10.77 10.75 13.10
C ASP A 42 9.56 11.63 13.34
N ASP A 43 9.62 12.90 12.97
CA ASP A 43 8.49 13.83 13.11
C ASP A 43 7.35 13.45 12.17
N ALA A 44 7.67 13.14 10.92
CA ALA A 44 6.68 12.67 9.96
C ALA A 44 5.98 11.41 10.44
N MET A 45 6.75 10.44 10.93
CA MET A 45 6.21 9.19 11.44
C MET A 45 5.28 9.41 12.63
N ASN A 46 5.67 10.27 13.58
CA ASN A 46 4.85 10.58 14.76
C ASN A 46 3.51 11.20 14.35
N LEU A 47 3.55 12.13 13.40
CA LEU A 47 2.33 12.76 12.90
C LEU A 47 1.43 11.76 12.19
N ILE A 48 1.98 10.94 11.30
CA ILE A 48 1.21 9.94 10.55
C ILE A 48 0.58 8.91 11.49
N LEU A 49 1.34 8.40 12.44
CA LEU A 49 0.83 7.41 13.40
C LEU A 49 -0.27 8.00 14.29
N LYS A 50 -0.20 9.29 14.61
CA LYS A 50 -1.25 9.96 15.35
C LYS A 50 -2.55 10.03 14.55
N GLU A 51 -2.47 10.25 13.24
CA GLU A 51 -3.64 10.39 12.38
C GLU A 51 -4.25 9.05 11.96
N VAL A 52 -3.42 8.03 11.69
CA VAL A 52 -3.90 6.75 11.15
C VAL A 52 -3.68 5.56 12.07
N GLY A 53 -2.87 5.70 13.11
CA GLY A 53 -2.61 4.62 14.07
C GLY A 53 -3.75 4.45 15.05
N GLY A 54 -3.89 3.26 15.62
CA GLY A 54 -4.84 2.99 16.70
C GLY A 54 -6.21 2.54 16.27
N GLY A 55 -6.55 2.56 14.98
CA GLY A 55 -7.79 2.01 14.48
C GLY A 55 -7.60 0.61 13.91
N SER A 56 -8.71 -0.09 13.70
CA SER A 56 -8.72 -1.34 12.94
C SER A 56 -8.42 -1.06 11.47
N THR A 57 -7.68 -1.95 10.82
CA THR A 57 -7.40 -1.82 9.40
C THR A 57 -8.63 -2.23 8.59
N ASP A 58 -9.04 -1.39 7.65
CA ASP A 58 -10.15 -1.63 6.74
C ASP A 58 -9.71 -1.30 5.31
N TYR A 59 -9.28 -2.33 4.58
CA TYR A 59 -8.83 -2.17 3.19
C TYR A 59 -9.95 -1.71 2.28
N GLY A 60 -11.15 -2.25 2.45
CA GLY A 60 -12.30 -1.84 1.64
C GLY A 60 -12.59 -0.36 1.76
N GLN A 61 -12.52 0.19 2.96
CA GLN A 61 -12.70 1.62 3.18
C GLN A 61 -11.57 2.44 2.53
N ALA A 62 -10.34 1.91 2.55
CA ALA A 62 -9.23 2.57 1.87
C ALA A 62 -9.47 2.67 0.36
N TRP A 63 -9.98 1.61 -0.27
CA TRP A 63 -10.33 1.64 -1.70
C TRP A 63 -11.49 2.60 -1.97
N GLN A 64 -12.46 2.67 -1.08
CA GLN A 64 -13.57 3.62 -1.21
C GLN A 64 -13.07 5.07 -1.10
N ASP A 65 -12.22 5.37 -0.15
CA ASP A 65 -11.64 6.71 0.00
C ASP A 65 -10.80 7.09 -1.23
N LEU A 66 -10.02 6.14 -1.76
CA LEU A 66 -9.24 6.36 -2.95
C LEU A 66 -10.13 6.68 -4.14
N TYR A 67 -11.21 5.93 -4.30
CA TYR A 67 -12.19 6.15 -5.36
C TYR A 67 -12.87 7.53 -5.23
N ASP A 68 -13.28 7.89 -4.02
CA ASP A 68 -14.03 9.12 -3.77
C ASP A 68 -13.17 10.39 -3.88
N GLN A 69 -11.91 10.31 -3.46
CA GLN A 69 -11.08 11.50 -3.24
C GLN A 69 -9.87 11.61 -4.16
N HIS A 70 -9.38 10.51 -4.71
CA HIS A 70 -8.09 10.49 -5.42
C HIS A 70 -8.11 9.74 -6.75
N TRP A 71 -9.28 9.35 -7.22
CA TRP A 71 -9.40 8.53 -8.42
C TRP A 71 -8.68 9.11 -9.65
N PRO A 72 -8.71 10.45 -9.91
CA PRO A 72 -7.99 11.01 -11.05
C PRO A 72 -6.48 10.81 -11.05
N LEU A 73 -5.87 10.50 -9.91
CA LEU A 73 -4.43 10.22 -9.83
C LEU A 73 -4.06 8.91 -10.53
N ILE A 74 -5.02 8.03 -10.75
CA ILE A 74 -4.80 6.70 -11.26
C ILE A 74 -5.20 6.64 -12.72
N ASP A 75 -4.25 6.35 -13.59
CA ASP A 75 -4.46 6.20 -15.02
C ASP A 75 -3.60 5.07 -15.57
N GLY A 76 -3.60 4.90 -16.89
CA GLY A 76 -2.86 3.82 -17.56
C GLY A 76 -1.33 3.92 -17.45
N ARG A 77 -0.80 4.94 -16.82
CA ARG A 77 0.64 5.09 -16.55
C ARG A 77 0.98 4.87 -15.08
N THR A 78 -0.02 4.69 -14.22
CA THR A 78 0.16 4.60 -12.79
C THR A 78 0.51 3.20 -12.35
N THR A 79 1.60 3.04 -11.59
CA THR A 79 1.88 1.83 -10.83
C THR A 79 1.36 2.06 -9.41
N VAL A 80 0.46 1.19 -8.97
CA VAL A 80 -0.06 1.20 -7.60
C VAL A 80 0.74 0.18 -6.80
N LEU A 81 1.38 0.66 -5.74
CA LEU A 81 2.12 -0.21 -4.82
C LEU A 81 1.38 -0.26 -3.50
N VAL A 82 0.95 -1.46 -3.11
CA VAL A 82 0.28 -1.70 -1.83
C VAL A 82 1.25 -2.43 -0.91
N LEU A 83 1.45 -1.87 0.27
CA LEU A 83 2.30 -2.45 1.31
C LEU A 83 1.41 -2.79 2.51
N GLY A 84 1.19 -4.06 2.76
CA GLY A 84 0.33 -4.48 3.85
C GLY A 84 0.08 -5.98 3.89
N ASP A 85 -0.48 -6.43 5.01
CA ASP A 85 -0.72 -7.86 5.24
C ASP A 85 -2.06 -8.37 4.70
N GLY A 86 -2.92 -7.47 4.24
CA GLY A 86 -4.25 -7.83 3.72
C GLY A 86 -5.28 -8.21 4.79
N ARG A 87 -4.95 -8.01 6.06
CA ARG A 87 -5.86 -8.35 7.17
C ARG A 87 -6.75 -7.17 7.51
N SER A 88 -8.05 -7.36 7.41
CA SER A 88 -9.01 -6.26 7.55
C SER A 88 -10.13 -6.53 8.55
N ASN A 89 -9.87 -7.34 9.57
CA ASN A 89 -10.80 -7.60 10.67
C ASN A 89 -12.20 -8.01 10.20
N MET A 90 -12.25 -8.86 9.17
CA MET A 90 -13.51 -9.38 8.60
C MET A 90 -14.41 -8.31 7.98
N THR A 91 -13.89 -7.13 7.67
CA THR A 91 -14.64 -6.12 6.92
C THR A 91 -14.74 -6.51 5.46
N ASN A 92 -15.64 -5.84 4.73
CA ASN A 92 -15.81 -6.09 3.30
C ASN A 92 -14.53 -5.68 2.54
N PRO A 93 -13.86 -6.59 1.83
CA PRO A 93 -12.64 -6.27 1.09
C PRO A 93 -12.86 -5.39 -0.13
N ARG A 94 -14.11 -5.15 -0.54
CA ARG A 94 -14.47 -4.32 -1.69
C ARG A 94 -13.70 -4.73 -2.95
N LEU A 95 -13.86 -5.98 -3.33
CA LEU A 95 -13.23 -6.51 -4.55
C LEU A 95 -13.73 -5.82 -5.81
N ASP A 96 -14.94 -5.28 -5.78
CA ASP A 96 -15.50 -4.47 -6.86
C ASP A 96 -14.62 -3.24 -7.13
N LEU A 97 -14.30 -2.49 -6.10
CA LEU A 97 -13.46 -1.28 -6.22
C LEU A 97 -12.00 -1.63 -6.51
N PHE A 98 -11.48 -2.66 -5.86
CA PHE A 98 -10.10 -3.07 -6.13
C PHE A 98 -9.93 -3.57 -7.57
N GLY A 99 -10.92 -4.26 -8.10
CA GLY A 99 -10.93 -4.67 -9.50
C GLY A 99 -10.95 -3.48 -10.46
N GLU A 100 -11.74 -2.45 -10.16
CA GLU A 100 -11.77 -1.22 -10.95
C GLU A 100 -10.43 -0.48 -10.88
N LEU A 101 -9.81 -0.44 -9.71
CA LEU A 101 -8.47 0.14 -9.52
C LEU A 101 -7.45 -0.59 -10.41
N ALA A 102 -7.45 -1.91 -10.36
CA ALA A 102 -6.53 -2.72 -11.15
C ALA A 102 -6.74 -2.54 -12.66
N ALA A 103 -7.99 -2.41 -13.09
CA ALA A 103 -8.31 -2.19 -14.50
C ALA A 103 -7.86 -0.81 -14.99
N ARG A 104 -7.89 0.18 -14.11
CA ARG A 104 -7.53 1.57 -14.46
C ARG A 104 -6.03 1.79 -14.43
N ALA A 105 -5.31 1.18 -13.51
CA ALA A 105 -3.87 1.34 -13.34
C ALA A 105 -3.09 0.58 -14.42
N LYS A 106 -1.85 0.99 -14.64
CA LYS A 106 -0.94 0.25 -15.49
C LYS A 106 -0.59 -1.10 -14.88
N ARG A 107 -0.33 -1.11 -13.56
CA ARG A 107 -0.02 -2.32 -12.82
C ARG A 107 -0.33 -2.12 -11.34
N VAL A 108 -0.57 -3.23 -10.65
CA VAL A 108 -0.76 -3.25 -9.19
C VAL A 108 0.23 -4.26 -8.62
N VAL A 109 1.10 -3.77 -7.75
CA VAL A 109 2.10 -4.59 -7.05
C VAL A 109 1.74 -4.57 -5.57
N TRP A 110 1.55 -5.75 -4.99
CA TRP A 110 1.27 -5.88 -3.56
C TRP A 110 2.40 -6.64 -2.88
N LEU A 111 2.97 -6.07 -1.84
CA LEU A 111 4.01 -6.69 -1.04
C LEU A 111 3.52 -6.85 0.39
N SER A 112 3.51 -8.11 0.86
CA SER A 112 3.06 -8.46 2.19
C SER A 112 4.25 -8.77 3.10
N PRO A 113 4.24 -8.29 4.35
CA PRO A 113 5.27 -8.67 5.32
C PRO A 113 5.14 -10.11 5.82
N GLU A 114 4.01 -10.77 5.57
CA GLU A 114 3.80 -12.17 5.94
C GLU A 114 4.15 -13.10 4.80
N GLY A 115 4.70 -14.29 5.12
CA GLY A 115 5.04 -15.30 4.14
C GLY A 115 3.80 -15.91 3.49
N GLU A 116 3.99 -16.50 2.32
CA GLU A 116 2.89 -17.04 1.50
C GLU A 116 2.02 -18.05 2.26
N GLY A 117 2.59 -18.85 3.16
CA GLY A 117 1.85 -19.82 3.93
C GLY A 117 0.80 -19.23 4.86
N ARG A 118 0.88 -17.94 5.14
CA ARG A 118 -0.10 -17.24 5.99
C ARG A 118 -1.17 -16.50 5.20
N TRP A 119 -0.99 -16.35 3.89
CA TRP A 119 -1.95 -15.64 3.05
C TRP A 119 -3.27 -16.39 3.01
N GLY A 120 -4.37 -15.67 3.20
CA GLY A 120 -5.71 -16.26 3.23
C GLY A 120 -6.08 -16.91 4.54
N THR A 121 -5.18 -16.92 5.54
CA THR A 121 -5.50 -17.43 6.88
C THR A 121 -6.21 -16.37 7.71
N GLY A 122 -7.11 -16.80 8.59
CA GLY A 122 -7.86 -15.87 9.46
C GLY A 122 -8.59 -14.81 8.65
N ASP A 123 -8.35 -13.55 8.96
CA ASP A 123 -8.97 -12.39 8.31
C ASP A 123 -8.20 -11.87 7.08
N SER A 124 -7.18 -12.60 6.61
CA SER A 124 -6.41 -12.18 5.44
C SER A 124 -7.24 -12.30 4.16
N ALA A 125 -7.35 -11.21 3.41
CA ALA A 125 -8.01 -11.15 2.12
C ALA A 125 -7.03 -11.22 0.94
N LEU A 126 -5.75 -11.51 1.17
CA LEU A 126 -4.72 -11.48 0.12
C LEU A 126 -5.04 -12.39 -1.04
N LEU A 127 -5.54 -13.61 -0.78
CA LEU A 127 -5.86 -14.53 -1.87
C LEU A 127 -7.06 -14.05 -2.69
N GLN A 128 -7.93 -13.24 -2.11
CA GLN A 128 -9.04 -12.62 -2.84
C GLN A 128 -8.56 -11.45 -3.71
N TYR A 129 -7.56 -10.70 -3.26
CA TYR A 129 -6.98 -9.61 -4.04
C TYR A 129 -6.02 -10.10 -5.13
N ARG A 130 -5.44 -11.27 -4.95
CA ARG A 130 -4.39 -11.81 -5.83
C ARG A 130 -4.73 -11.79 -7.31
N PRO A 131 -5.96 -12.16 -7.76
CA PRO A 131 -6.28 -12.17 -9.19
C PRO A 131 -6.20 -10.80 -9.85
N PHE A 132 -6.30 -9.73 -9.08
CA PHE A 132 -6.26 -8.35 -9.59
C PHE A 132 -4.84 -7.77 -9.58
N CYS A 133 -3.89 -8.43 -8.94
CA CYS A 133 -2.53 -7.93 -8.84
C CYS A 133 -1.69 -8.40 -10.03
N THR A 134 -0.84 -7.49 -10.53
CA THR A 134 0.20 -7.85 -11.50
C THR A 134 1.25 -8.71 -10.82
N HIS A 135 1.58 -8.37 -9.57
CA HIS A 135 2.53 -9.11 -8.74
C HIS A 135 2.07 -9.07 -7.28
N LEU A 136 2.12 -10.21 -6.62
CA LEU A 136 1.91 -10.32 -5.18
C LEU A 136 3.08 -11.09 -4.60
N GLY A 137 3.83 -10.45 -3.70
CA GLY A 137 5.05 -11.03 -3.15
C GLY A 137 5.20 -10.82 -1.66
N HIS A 138 6.17 -11.53 -1.08
CA HIS A 138 6.55 -11.42 0.32
C HIS A 138 7.77 -10.51 0.44
N ALA A 139 7.72 -9.51 1.34
CA ALA A 139 8.84 -8.64 1.63
C ALA A 139 8.76 -8.24 3.10
N ALA A 140 9.65 -8.77 3.93
CA ALA A 140 9.64 -8.56 5.37
C ALA A 140 10.69 -7.57 5.86
N THR A 141 11.72 -7.28 5.05
CA THR A 141 12.80 -6.36 5.40
C THR A 141 12.90 -5.24 4.39
N ALA A 142 13.63 -4.15 4.75
CA ALA A 142 13.88 -3.06 3.81
C ALA A 142 14.58 -3.54 2.55
N ALA A 143 15.56 -4.44 2.69
CA ALA A 143 16.26 -5.02 1.55
C ALA A 143 15.34 -5.84 0.67
N ASP A 144 14.42 -6.61 1.27
CA ASP A 144 13.42 -7.37 0.53
C ASP A 144 12.51 -6.45 -0.29
N LEU A 145 12.03 -5.36 0.32
CA LEU A 145 11.17 -4.39 -0.36
C LEU A 145 11.88 -3.73 -1.54
N GLU A 146 13.10 -3.28 -1.32
CA GLU A 146 13.90 -2.64 -2.36
C GLU A 146 14.11 -3.58 -3.53
N ARG A 147 14.49 -4.83 -3.26
CA ARG A 147 14.71 -5.85 -4.28
C ARG A 147 13.40 -6.19 -5.03
N ALA A 148 12.31 -6.37 -4.30
CA ALA A 148 11.02 -6.71 -4.89
C ALA A 148 10.50 -5.60 -5.80
N ILE A 149 10.69 -4.34 -5.42
CA ILE A 149 10.29 -3.21 -6.23
C ILE A 149 11.16 -3.09 -7.48
N ASP A 150 12.48 -3.24 -7.34
CA ASP A 150 13.39 -3.21 -8.49
C ASP A 150 13.02 -4.30 -9.49
N GLU A 151 12.76 -5.52 -9.01
CA GLU A 151 12.33 -6.63 -9.87
C GLU A 151 10.99 -6.36 -10.55
N ALA A 152 10.02 -5.86 -9.80
CA ALA A 152 8.69 -5.58 -10.34
C ALA A 152 8.74 -4.47 -11.39
N LEU A 153 9.45 -3.39 -11.13
CA LEU A 153 9.58 -2.28 -12.08
C LEU A 153 10.40 -2.67 -13.30
N SER A 154 11.45 -3.45 -13.13
CA SER A 154 12.27 -3.94 -14.26
C SER A 154 11.50 -4.93 -15.13
N ALA A 155 10.76 -5.85 -14.52
CA ALA A 155 10.01 -6.88 -15.24
C ALA A 155 8.83 -6.31 -16.03
N TYR A 156 8.19 -5.25 -15.52
CA TYR A 156 6.97 -4.70 -16.10
C TYR A 156 7.15 -3.28 -16.64
N GLY A 157 8.34 -2.75 -16.47
CA GLY A 157 8.70 -1.40 -16.88
C GLY A 157 8.65 -1.19 -18.36
#